data_11fc7ee9c3c0894e7b04c9ba5d971416
#
_entry.id   11fc7ee9c3c0894e7b04c9ba5d971416
#
_cell.length_a   1.000
_cell.length_b   1.000
_cell.length_c   1.000
_cell.angle_alpha   90.00
_cell.angle_beta   90.00
_cell.angle_gamma   90.00
#
_symmetry.space_group_name_H-M   'P 1'
#
loop_
_entity.id
_entity.type
_entity.pdbx_description
1 polymer ?
#
loop_
_entity_poly.entity_id
_entity_poly.type
_entity_poly.pdbx_seq_one_letter_code
_entity_poly.pdbx_strand_id
1 'polypeptide(L)'
;MSELRNPRNRPWWGLLIFGILLHLSSMAVSDYGLDTHLHLAALESNEDGAPDLEWGDVRPEDPLASNPDDTKIMERGWWQILDMYPESMLPLAAFLPMMALIGIGLWLGNGKPHFAALLSLHPSFIFATGRLYPESTVALAVAGIAIASIKMLEEEGAHLIKWVLLAVASVHTLVLTKGLSSNVGWILLILLFTWILLDRMLPAFQKYSRNPLQSLSIGIPLAIGAMVGLSFAQGGSFEAMQSNSIQWFFALLVAFGDGVGLYLLLGFAIWPFLIPMLRSIRRSDDSQTAFLTVFVVSGMIIMTMWIASLWVYEAIRWDVPLWKNMITMGNNGRYLTALSIPVLMLLNHFFHHRGAYDLGPIRKTMFVAILLVLPLSMLAGLHGQTMWTDEAGEVISLEIQEGQDFLYIDDESLAMHWLYTFRLEIDPESDRNITGHWRSPDSNWEIELEGQQMIQRGNLENVEFIIIAPNIDTNPPQDWILIGSDEAPFLNGGGEWKVFQAPDNVS
;
A
#
# COMPACT_ATOMS: atom_id res chain seq x y z
N MET A 1 -13.63 32.15 6.46
CA MET A 1 -13.11 33.29 5.68
C MET A 1 -12.09 34.17 6.44
N SER A 2 -12.14 34.29 7.77
CA SER A 2 -11.16 35.11 8.57
C SER A 2 -9.74 34.55 8.50
N GLU A 3 -9.58 33.22 8.53
CA GLU A 3 -8.27 32.55 8.51
C GLU A 3 -7.54 32.63 7.15
N LEU A 4 -8.26 32.71 6.03
CA LEU A 4 -7.69 32.95 4.70
C LEU A 4 -7.07 34.36 4.60
N ARG A 5 -7.62 35.36 5.31
CA ARG A 5 -7.13 36.75 5.32
C ARG A 5 -5.97 36.95 6.29
N ASN A 6 -5.70 35.99 7.18
CA ASN A 6 -4.59 36.10 8.12
C ASN A 6 -3.24 35.96 7.39
N PRO A 7 -2.40 37.02 7.33
CA PRO A 7 -1.13 36.98 6.60
C PRO A 7 -0.17 35.91 7.12
N ARG A 8 -0.31 35.48 8.39
CA ARG A 8 0.49 34.40 8.98
C ARG A 8 0.15 33.02 8.44
N ASN A 9 -1.05 32.83 7.87
CA ASN A 9 -1.48 31.52 7.33
C ASN A 9 -1.31 31.44 5.81
N ARG A 10 -1.01 32.52 5.11
CA ARG A 10 -0.85 32.56 3.65
C ARG A 10 0.20 31.55 3.13
N PRO A 11 1.40 31.43 3.71
CA PRO A 11 2.37 30.42 3.24
C PRO A 11 1.83 28.99 3.33
N TRP A 12 1.07 28.68 4.38
CA TRP A 12 0.48 27.36 4.59
C TRP A 12 -0.65 27.06 3.60
N TRP A 13 -1.45 28.05 3.23
CA TRP A 13 -2.42 27.92 2.15
C TRP A 13 -1.72 27.71 0.80
N GLY A 14 -0.61 28.40 0.56
CA GLY A 14 0.21 28.17 -0.64
C GLY A 14 0.75 26.75 -0.71
N LEU A 15 1.29 26.22 0.40
CA LEU A 15 1.77 24.86 0.49
C LEU A 15 0.65 23.83 0.30
N LEU A 16 -0.53 24.07 0.89
CA LEU A 16 -1.70 23.20 0.71
C LEU A 16 -2.13 23.13 -0.76
N ILE A 17 -2.27 24.30 -1.40
CA ILE A 17 -2.65 24.36 -2.83
C ILE A 17 -1.60 23.67 -3.68
N PHE A 18 -0.32 23.92 -3.42
CA PHE A 18 0.78 23.26 -4.13
C PHE A 18 0.75 21.76 -3.97
N GLY A 19 0.51 21.24 -2.75
CA GLY A 19 0.34 19.80 -2.52
C GLY A 19 -0.83 19.20 -3.32
N ILE A 20 -1.99 19.88 -3.34
CA ILE A 20 -3.14 19.42 -4.16
C ILE A 20 -2.77 19.40 -5.66
N LEU A 21 -2.04 20.41 -6.15
CA LEU A 21 -1.57 20.44 -7.54
C LEU A 21 -0.61 19.27 -7.84
N LEU A 22 0.24 18.87 -6.89
CA LEU A 22 1.11 17.71 -7.05
C LEU A 22 0.31 16.40 -7.13
N HIS A 23 -0.77 16.24 -6.36
CA HIS A 23 -1.68 15.10 -6.52
C HIS A 23 -2.30 15.05 -7.91
N LEU A 24 -2.83 16.18 -8.38
CA LEU A 24 -3.42 16.27 -9.73
C LEU A 24 -2.39 16.01 -10.82
N SER A 25 -1.16 16.51 -10.65
CA SER A 25 -0.07 16.25 -11.58
C SER A 25 0.29 14.78 -11.60
N SER A 26 0.46 14.13 -10.43
CA SER A 26 0.76 12.69 -10.36
C SER A 26 -0.30 11.85 -11.07
N MET A 27 -1.60 12.18 -10.88
CA MET A 27 -2.70 11.52 -11.58
C MET A 27 -2.68 11.71 -13.10
N ALA A 28 -2.12 12.82 -13.57
CA ALA A 28 -2.13 13.16 -15.00
C ALA A 28 -0.92 12.62 -15.77
N VAL A 29 0.19 12.29 -15.08
CA VAL A 29 1.46 11.96 -15.73
C VAL A 29 2.02 10.57 -15.35
N SER A 30 1.35 9.84 -14.47
CA SER A 30 1.79 8.52 -14.01
C SER A 30 0.79 7.45 -14.42
N ASP A 31 1.28 6.33 -14.89
CA ASP A 31 0.48 5.13 -15.07
C ASP A 31 0.07 4.52 -13.73
N TYR A 32 -0.89 3.63 -13.75
CA TYR A 32 -1.31 2.90 -12.58
C TYR A 32 -0.15 2.06 -12.01
N GLY A 33 -0.18 1.78 -10.73
CA GLY A 33 0.85 0.97 -10.10
C GLY A 33 0.65 -0.53 -10.32
N LEU A 34 1.71 -1.33 -10.15
CA LEU A 34 1.67 -2.78 -10.33
C LEU A 34 0.55 -3.45 -9.52
N ASP A 35 0.42 -3.10 -8.22
CA ASP A 35 -0.66 -3.62 -7.37
C ASP A 35 -2.06 -3.24 -7.93
N THR A 36 -2.18 -2.10 -8.61
CA THR A 36 -3.44 -1.64 -9.19
C THR A 36 -3.85 -2.49 -10.39
N HIS A 37 -2.92 -2.85 -11.27
CA HIS A 37 -3.18 -3.75 -12.38
C HIS A 37 -3.71 -5.11 -11.91
N LEU A 38 -3.14 -5.65 -10.82
CA LEU A 38 -3.65 -6.86 -10.17
C LEU A 38 -5.10 -6.70 -9.70
N HIS A 39 -5.44 -5.53 -9.14
CA HIS A 39 -6.81 -5.25 -8.68
C HIS A 39 -7.77 -5.00 -9.86
N LEU A 40 -7.32 -4.42 -10.96
CA LEU A 40 -8.13 -4.26 -12.17
C LEU A 40 -8.42 -5.61 -12.81
N ALA A 41 -7.42 -6.48 -12.91
CA ALA A 41 -7.62 -7.85 -13.38
C ALA A 41 -8.63 -8.62 -12.52
N ALA A 42 -8.57 -8.45 -11.18
CA ALA A 42 -9.55 -9.04 -10.27
C ALA A 42 -10.97 -8.46 -10.45
N LEU A 43 -11.08 -7.18 -10.79
CA LEU A 43 -12.36 -6.52 -11.09
C LEU A 43 -13.00 -7.15 -12.32
N GLU A 44 -12.28 -7.22 -13.43
CA GLU A 44 -12.74 -7.81 -14.69
C GLU A 44 -13.15 -9.26 -14.55
N SER A 45 -12.32 -10.08 -13.89
CA SER A 45 -12.61 -11.52 -13.65
C SER A 45 -13.91 -11.76 -12.87
N ASN A 46 -14.32 -10.82 -12.03
CA ASN A 46 -15.56 -10.93 -11.26
C ASN A 46 -16.79 -10.39 -11.99
N GLU A 47 -16.64 -9.46 -12.92
CA GLU A 47 -17.75 -8.88 -13.69
C GLU A 47 -18.21 -9.78 -14.85
N ASP A 48 -17.27 -10.26 -15.66
CA ASP A 48 -17.57 -10.90 -16.95
C ASP A 48 -17.27 -12.39 -16.99
N GLY A 49 -16.75 -12.99 -15.89
CA GLY A 49 -16.31 -14.38 -15.91
C GLY A 49 -15.13 -14.59 -16.87
N ALA A 50 -14.39 -13.52 -17.14
CA ALA A 50 -13.19 -13.56 -17.95
C ALA A 50 -12.22 -14.61 -17.35
N PRO A 51 -11.54 -15.41 -18.19
CA PRO A 51 -10.57 -16.37 -17.69
C PRO A 51 -9.54 -15.62 -16.85
N ASP A 52 -9.37 -16.05 -15.59
CA ASP A 52 -8.23 -15.64 -14.81
C ASP A 52 -7.01 -15.86 -15.69
N LEU A 53 -6.10 -14.87 -15.77
CA LEU A 53 -4.75 -15.15 -16.18
C LEU A 53 -4.33 -16.37 -15.36
N GLU A 54 -4.21 -17.52 -16.01
CA GLU A 54 -3.81 -18.71 -15.28
C GLU A 54 -2.44 -18.38 -14.70
N TRP A 55 -2.39 -18.28 -13.38
CA TRP A 55 -1.15 -18.25 -12.62
C TRP A 55 -0.46 -19.63 -12.77
N GLY A 56 -0.35 -20.10 -14.00
CA GLY A 56 0.23 -21.36 -14.35
C GLY A 56 1.59 -21.63 -13.73
N ASP A 57 2.17 -20.62 -13.08
CA ASP A 57 3.58 -20.54 -12.83
C ASP A 57 4.00 -20.31 -11.39
N VAL A 58 3.13 -20.58 -10.44
CA VAL A 58 3.62 -20.85 -9.09
C VAL A 58 4.55 -22.03 -9.19
N ARG A 59 5.85 -21.84 -8.94
CA ARG A 59 6.85 -22.92 -8.96
C ARG A 59 6.29 -24.11 -8.19
N PRO A 60 6.26 -25.33 -8.76
CA PRO A 60 5.79 -26.54 -8.05
C PRO A 60 6.54 -26.79 -6.74
N GLU A 61 7.69 -26.17 -6.59
CA GLU A 61 8.62 -26.26 -5.47
C GLU A 61 8.50 -25.10 -4.46
N ASP A 62 7.47 -24.23 -4.56
CA ASP A 62 7.29 -23.15 -3.59
C ASP A 62 7.02 -23.77 -2.20
N PRO A 63 7.99 -23.74 -1.27
CA PRO A 63 7.84 -24.35 0.05
C PRO A 63 6.79 -23.66 0.92
N LEU A 64 6.29 -22.50 0.48
CA LEU A 64 5.30 -21.70 1.17
C LEU A 64 3.93 -21.73 0.46
N ALA A 65 3.82 -22.36 -0.71
CA ALA A 65 2.54 -22.60 -1.37
C ALA A 65 1.75 -23.65 -0.58
N SER A 66 0.88 -23.20 0.29
CA SER A 66 0.03 -24.06 1.10
C SER A 66 -1.01 -24.83 0.28
N ASN A 67 -1.34 -24.36 -0.93
CA ASN A 67 -2.28 -25.03 -1.82
C ASN A 67 -2.04 -24.61 -3.28
N PRO A 68 -1.75 -25.54 -4.20
CA PRO A 68 -1.61 -25.22 -5.63
C PRO A 68 -2.92 -24.75 -6.29
N ASP A 69 -4.06 -24.88 -5.63
CA ASP A 69 -5.34 -24.38 -6.11
C ASP A 69 -5.66 -22.95 -5.59
N ASP A 70 -4.81 -22.34 -4.75
CA ASP A 70 -4.95 -20.94 -4.29
C ASP A 70 -4.50 -19.91 -5.35
N THR A 71 -4.58 -20.27 -6.60
CA THR A 71 -4.28 -19.42 -7.74
C THR A 71 -5.39 -18.42 -8.07
N LYS A 72 -6.40 -18.33 -7.23
CA LYS A 72 -7.49 -17.37 -7.44
C LYS A 72 -7.02 -15.94 -7.17
N ILE A 73 -7.22 -15.08 -8.16
CA ILE A 73 -7.19 -13.64 -8.01
C ILE A 73 -7.99 -13.26 -6.77
N MET A 74 -7.50 -12.30 -6.01
CA MET A 74 -8.01 -11.92 -4.69
C MET A 74 -9.53 -11.90 -4.64
N GLU A 75 -10.15 -12.78 -3.84
CA GLU A 75 -11.60 -12.78 -3.62
C GLU A 75 -12.11 -11.46 -3.04
N ARG A 76 -11.22 -10.66 -2.40
CA ARG A 76 -11.53 -9.40 -1.76
C ARG A 76 -10.33 -8.45 -1.84
N GLY A 77 -10.59 -7.18 -1.90
CA GLY A 77 -9.52 -6.19 -1.89
C GLY A 77 -9.93 -4.84 -2.44
N TRP A 78 -8.95 -4.08 -2.83
CA TRP A 78 -9.11 -2.73 -3.37
C TRP A 78 -10.04 -2.68 -4.58
N TRP A 79 -10.05 -3.71 -5.43
CA TRP A 79 -10.92 -3.83 -6.58
C TRP A 79 -12.40 -3.65 -6.25
N GLN A 80 -12.87 -4.08 -5.06
CA GLN A 80 -14.26 -3.91 -4.64
C GLN A 80 -14.63 -2.43 -4.36
N ILE A 81 -13.65 -1.59 -4.09
CA ILE A 81 -13.84 -0.14 -3.99
C ILE A 81 -13.79 0.47 -5.39
N LEU A 82 -12.89 -0.02 -6.27
CA LEU A 82 -12.80 0.44 -7.66
C LEU A 82 -14.09 0.17 -8.43
N ASP A 83 -14.71 -0.99 -8.22
CA ASP A 83 -16.03 -1.38 -8.76
C ASP A 83 -17.16 -0.36 -8.50
N MET A 84 -17.03 0.47 -7.46
CA MET A 84 -18.00 1.54 -7.17
C MET A 84 -17.87 2.75 -8.10
N TYR A 85 -16.85 2.80 -8.94
CA TYR A 85 -16.54 3.93 -9.82
C TYR A 85 -16.60 3.51 -11.29
N PRO A 86 -17.20 4.32 -12.16
CA PRO A 86 -17.06 4.11 -13.60
C PRO A 86 -15.57 4.16 -13.99
N GLU A 87 -15.17 3.42 -15.00
CA GLU A 87 -13.77 3.32 -15.46
C GLU A 87 -13.11 4.69 -15.65
N SER A 88 -13.78 5.63 -16.34
CA SER A 88 -13.31 7.01 -16.54
C SER A 88 -13.12 7.82 -15.25
N MET A 89 -13.60 7.33 -14.11
CA MET A 89 -13.54 7.99 -12.81
C MET A 89 -12.71 7.22 -11.78
N LEU A 90 -12.06 6.12 -12.14
CA LEU A 90 -11.23 5.31 -11.24
C LEU A 90 -10.22 6.14 -10.42
N PRO A 91 -9.51 7.14 -10.99
CA PRO A 91 -8.58 7.95 -10.21
C PRO A 91 -9.22 8.68 -9.02
N LEU A 92 -10.55 8.92 -9.06
CA LEU A 92 -11.26 9.54 -7.94
C LEU A 92 -11.32 8.63 -6.71
N ALA A 93 -11.21 7.33 -6.87
CA ALA A 93 -11.19 6.38 -5.75
C ALA A 93 -10.03 6.61 -4.78
N ALA A 94 -8.88 7.07 -5.27
CA ALA A 94 -7.74 7.47 -4.43
C ALA A 94 -7.79 8.96 -4.06
N PHE A 95 -8.26 9.83 -4.97
CA PHE A 95 -8.25 11.28 -4.78
C PHE A 95 -9.30 11.78 -3.77
N LEU A 96 -10.54 11.29 -3.83
CA LEU A 96 -11.60 11.75 -2.93
C LEU A 96 -11.31 11.44 -1.45
N PRO A 97 -10.85 10.24 -1.06
CA PRO A 97 -10.40 9.99 0.30
C PRO A 97 -9.25 10.91 0.74
N MET A 98 -8.34 11.25 -0.17
CA MET A 98 -7.27 12.19 0.12
C MET A 98 -7.82 13.60 0.41
N MET A 99 -8.80 14.08 -0.37
CA MET A 99 -9.47 15.36 -0.09
C MET A 99 -10.20 15.34 1.24
N ALA A 100 -10.81 14.21 1.62
CA ALA A 100 -11.43 14.03 2.93
C ALA A 100 -10.39 14.11 4.07
N LEU A 101 -9.22 13.47 3.92
CA LEU A 101 -8.11 13.57 4.88
C LEU A 101 -7.61 15.02 5.03
N ILE A 102 -7.48 15.75 3.93
CA ILE A 102 -7.14 17.19 3.95
C ILE A 102 -8.21 17.99 4.71
N GLY A 103 -9.50 17.67 4.50
CA GLY A 103 -10.61 18.25 5.24
C GLY A 103 -10.51 17.99 6.75
N ILE A 104 -10.17 16.75 7.15
CA ILE A 104 -9.91 16.40 8.55
C ILE A 104 -8.71 17.18 9.08
N GLY A 105 -7.65 17.36 8.30
CA GLY A 105 -6.49 18.19 8.67
C GLY A 105 -6.86 19.64 8.93
N LEU A 106 -7.74 20.24 8.11
CA LEU A 106 -8.29 21.57 8.35
C LEU A 106 -9.13 21.62 9.64
N TRP A 107 -9.95 20.61 9.87
CA TRP A 107 -10.75 20.50 11.11
C TRP A 107 -9.86 20.40 12.34
N LEU A 108 -8.84 19.53 12.35
CA LEU A 108 -7.85 19.42 13.43
C LEU A 108 -7.12 20.73 13.69
N GLY A 109 -6.83 21.50 12.64
CA GLY A 109 -6.22 22.83 12.73
C GLY A 109 -7.16 23.96 13.15
N ASN A 110 -8.44 23.67 13.48
CA ASN A 110 -9.47 24.70 13.70
C ASN A 110 -9.54 25.73 12.54
N GLY A 111 -9.54 25.23 11.31
CA GLY A 111 -9.56 26.02 10.08
C GLY A 111 -8.19 26.57 9.66
N LYS A 112 -7.11 26.33 10.41
CA LYS A 112 -5.74 26.66 10.00
C LYS A 112 -5.17 25.56 9.10
N PRO A 113 -4.49 25.91 8.00
CA PRO A 113 -4.14 24.95 6.95
C PRO A 113 -2.91 24.10 7.23
N HIS A 114 -2.20 24.25 8.34
CA HIS A 114 -0.91 23.59 8.56
C HIS A 114 -0.98 22.04 8.53
N PHE A 115 -1.96 21.41 9.22
CA PHE A 115 -2.10 19.95 9.16
C PHE A 115 -2.56 19.46 7.78
N ALA A 116 -3.46 20.22 7.15
CA ALA A 116 -3.88 19.93 5.78
C ALA A 116 -2.72 20.05 4.78
N ALA A 117 -1.83 21.03 4.96
CA ALA A 117 -0.63 21.17 4.14
C ALA A 117 0.36 20.01 4.36
N LEU A 118 0.55 19.53 5.60
CA LEU A 118 1.37 18.35 5.87
C LEU A 118 0.84 17.10 5.16
N LEU A 119 -0.47 16.89 5.19
CA LEU A 119 -1.13 15.77 4.52
C LEU A 119 -0.98 15.88 3.00
N SER A 120 -1.29 17.04 2.42
CA SER A 120 -1.24 17.25 0.97
C SER A 120 0.16 17.19 0.38
N LEU A 121 1.21 17.49 1.17
CA LEU A 121 2.60 17.45 0.74
C LEU A 121 3.29 16.12 1.05
N HIS A 122 2.61 15.15 1.64
CA HIS A 122 3.23 13.88 1.98
C HIS A 122 3.56 13.10 0.69
N PRO A 123 4.86 12.77 0.42
CA PRO A 123 5.27 12.18 -0.85
C PRO A 123 4.53 10.88 -1.16
N SER A 124 4.33 10.04 -0.14
CA SER A 124 3.66 8.76 -0.28
C SER A 124 2.18 8.89 -0.69
N PHE A 125 1.46 9.89 -0.17
CA PHE A 125 0.07 10.12 -0.60
C PHE A 125 -0.01 10.66 -2.03
N ILE A 126 0.93 11.53 -2.41
CA ILE A 126 1.01 12.05 -3.78
C ILE A 126 1.27 10.89 -4.75
N PHE A 127 2.27 10.08 -4.46
CA PHE A 127 2.61 8.90 -5.26
C PHE A 127 1.44 7.91 -5.33
N ALA A 128 0.84 7.56 -4.18
CA ALA A 128 -0.28 6.63 -4.12
C ALA A 128 -1.51 7.12 -4.90
N THR A 129 -1.76 8.42 -4.91
CA THR A 129 -2.89 8.99 -5.66
C THR A 129 -2.69 8.85 -7.16
N GLY A 130 -1.48 9.10 -7.69
CA GLY A 130 -1.16 8.95 -9.10
C GLY A 130 -1.20 7.48 -9.56
N ARG A 131 -0.76 6.58 -8.68
CA ARG A 131 -0.71 5.14 -8.95
C ARG A 131 -2.02 4.40 -8.68
N LEU A 132 -3.07 5.11 -8.28
CA LEU A 132 -4.37 4.54 -7.89
C LEU A 132 -4.25 3.51 -6.75
N TYR A 133 -3.37 3.76 -5.77
CA TYR A 133 -3.20 2.91 -4.60
C TYR A 133 -4.19 3.24 -3.48
N PRO A 134 -4.51 2.29 -2.58
CA PRO A 134 -5.54 2.42 -1.55
C PRO A 134 -5.13 3.24 -0.32
N GLU A 135 -3.90 3.77 -0.22
CA GLU A 135 -3.33 4.37 0.98
C GLU A 135 -4.19 5.47 1.59
N SER A 136 -4.76 6.35 0.75
CA SER A 136 -5.65 7.43 1.23
C SER A 136 -6.96 6.89 1.80
N THR A 137 -7.53 5.85 1.21
CA THR A 137 -8.76 5.19 1.69
C THR A 137 -8.50 4.45 3.00
N VAL A 138 -7.37 3.73 3.10
CA VAL A 138 -6.95 3.07 4.33
C VAL A 138 -6.69 4.09 5.44
N ALA A 139 -5.99 5.19 5.14
CA ALA A 139 -5.74 6.26 6.10
C ALA A 139 -7.04 6.94 6.57
N LEU A 140 -8.01 7.13 5.67
CA LEU A 140 -9.32 7.68 6.01
C LEU A 140 -10.11 6.72 6.92
N ALA A 141 -10.10 5.42 6.64
CA ALA A 141 -10.71 4.41 7.49
C ALA A 141 -10.08 4.39 8.89
N VAL A 142 -8.75 4.39 8.99
CA VAL A 142 -8.03 4.44 10.27
C VAL A 142 -8.31 5.75 11.01
N ALA A 143 -8.40 6.87 10.30
CA ALA A 143 -8.82 8.16 10.88
C ALA A 143 -10.24 8.09 11.45
N GLY A 144 -11.18 7.49 10.73
CA GLY A 144 -12.56 7.27 11.18
C GLY A 144 -12.62 6.43 12.46
N ILE A 145 -11.85 5.35 12.54
CA ILE A 145 -11.74 4.51 13.76
C ILE A 145 -11.22 5.36 14.93
N ALA A 146 -10.13 6.11 14.75
CA ALA A 146 -9.52 6.91 15.81
C ALA A 146 -10.46 8.03 16.29
N ILE A 147 -11.08 8.78 15.38
CA ILE A 147 -12.02 9.87 15.70
C ILE A 147 -13.25 9.31 16.42
N ALA A 148 -13.83 8.23 15.89
CA ALA A 148 -14.99 7.58 16.51
C ALA A 148 -14.68 7.13 17.93
N SER A 149 -13.50 6.51 18.14
CA SER A 149 -13.07 6.02 19.45
C SER A 149 -12.93 7.14 20.47
N ILE A 150 -12.29 8.26 20.10
CA ILE A 150 -12.16 9.41 20.97
C ILE A 150 -13.52 10.00 21.31
N LYS A 151 -14.39 10.12 20.32
CA LYS A 151 -15.73 10.63 20.53
C LYS A 151 -16.57 9.69 21.37
N MET A 152 -16.40 8.40 21.26
CA MET A 152 -17.01 7.43 22.16
C MET A 152 -16.45 7.51 23.59
N LEU A 153 -15.23 7.94 23.83
CA LEU A 153 -14.72 8.21 25.18
C LEU A 153 -15.26 9.51 25.79
N GLU A 154 -15.61 10.51 24.96
CA GLU A 154 -16.13 11.83 25.39
C GLU A 154 -17.65 11.88 25.59
N GLU A 155 -18.40 11.35 24.63
CA GLU A 155 -19.84 11.55 24.54
C GLU A 155 -20.64 10.43 25.22
N GLU A 156 -21.85 10.77 25.69
CA GLU A 156 -22.76 9.84 26.36
C GLU A 156 -24.14 9.80 25.68
N GLY A 157 -24.92 8.79 26.01
CA GLY A 157 -26.31 8.66 25.58
C GLY A 157 -26.49 8.39 24.08
N ALA A 158 -27.54 8.91 23.49
CA ALA A 158 -27.92 8.64 22.10
C ALA A 158 -26.90 9.13 21.05
N HIS A 159 -26.05 10.07 21.41
CA HIS A 159 -24.99 10.58 20.53
C HIS A 159 -23.89 9.56 20.23
N LEU A 160 -23.78 8.51 21.05
CA LEU A 160 -22.83 7.40 20.80
C LEU A 160 -23.11 6.64 19.52
N ILE A 161 -24.39 6.51 19.13
CA ILE A 161 -24.81 5.66 17.99
C ILE A 161 -24.08 6.09 16.70
N LYS A 162 -23.99 7.38 16.41
CA LYS A 162 -23.31 7.88 15.21
C LYS A 162 -21.82 7.50 15.17
N TRP A 163 -21.16 7.48 16.34
CA TRP A 163 -19.75 7.13 16.45
C TRP A 163 -19.51 5.62 16.38
N VAL A 164 -20.43 4.83 16.94
CA VAL A 164 -20.42 3.38 16.75
C VAL A 164 -20.59 3.04 15.27
N LEU A 165 -21.56 3.66 14.58
CA LEU A 165 -21.75 3.47 13.15
C LEU A 165 -20.54 3.88 12.33
N LEU A 166 -19.91 5.01 12.68
CA LEU A 166 -18.65 5.45 12.02
C LEU A 166 -17.53 4.43 12.25
N ALA A 167 -17.35 3.92 13.47
CA ALA A 167 -16.33 2.92 13.76
C ALA A 167 -16.56 1.63 12.96
N VAL A 168 -17.80 1.13 12.93
CA VAL A 168 -18.17 -0.08 12.17
C VAL A 168 -17.94 0.12 10.68
N ALA A 169 -18.43 1.22 10.11
CA ALA A 169 -18.22 1.54 8.69
C ALA A 169 -16.72 1.67 8.34
N SER A 170 -15.95 2.33 9.20
CA SER A 170 -14.52 2.52 8.99
C SER A 170 -13.72 1.20 9.08
N VAL A 171 -14.07 0.33 10.03
CA VAL A 171 -13.45 -1.01 10.14
C VAL A 171 -13.84 -1.85 8.92
N HIS A 172 -15.10 -1.80 8.50
CA HIS A 172 -15.54 -2.51 7.29
C HIS A 172 -14.77 -2.05 6.05
N THR A 173 -14.66 -0.74 5.83
CA THR A 173 -13.88 -0.17 4.73
C THR A 173 -12.41 -0.62 4.78
N LEU A 174 -11.78 -0.61 5.97
CA LEU A 174 -10.40 -1.08 6.14
C LEU A 174 -10.23 -2.55 5.75
N VAL A 175 -11.13 -3.41 6.24
CA VAL A 175 -11.11 -4.86 5.98
C VAL A 175 -11.34 -5.14 4.51
N LEU A 176 -12.31 -4.47 3.88
CA LEU A 176 -12.62 -4.59 2.46
C LEU A 176 -11.42 -4.17 1.60
N THR A 177 -10.93 -2.95 1.81
CA THR A 177 -9.81 -2.37 1.03
C THR A 177 -8.54 -3.21 1.08
N LYS A 178 -8.27 -3.87 2.22
CA LYS A 178 -7.07 -4.69 2.43
C LYS A 178 -7.28 -6.19 2.18
N GLY A 179 -8.44 -6.59 1.68
CA GLY A 179 -8.73 -8.00 1.41
C GLY A 179 -8.72 -8.89 2.65
N LEU A 180 -8.90 -8.30 3.86
CA LEU A 180 -8.85 -9.06 5.10
C LEU A 180 -10.15 -9.84 5.32
N SER A 181 -10.06 -10.96 6.05
CA SER A 181 -11.25 -11.70 6.43
C SER A 181 -12.17 -10.88 7.36
N SER A 182 -13.48 -11.05 7.24
CA SER A 182 -14.46 -10.39 8.12
C SER A 182 -14.21 -10.65 9.61
N ASN A 183 -13.61 -11.79 9.95
CA ASN A 183 -13.25 -12.13 11.32
C ASN A 183 -12.24 -11.12 11.92
N VAL A 184 -11.29 -10.63 11.13
CA VAL A 184 -10.35 -9.60 11.56
C VAL A 184 -11.10 -8.32 11.93
N GLY A 185 -12.08 -7.92 11.12
CA GLY A 185 -12.94 -6.77 11.42
C GLY A 185 -13.69 -6.91 12.73
N TRP A 186 -14.30 -8.06 12.97
CA TRP A 186 -14.98 -8.34 14.25
C TRP A 186 -14.04 -8.31 15.45
N ILE A 187 -12.83 -8.89 15.32
CA ILE A 187 -11.81 -8.84 16.39
C ILE A 187 -11.42 -7.39 16.69
N LEU A 188 -11.18 -6.57 15.67
CA LEU A 188 -10.84 -5.15 15.85
C LEU A 188 -11.97 -4.39 16.57
N LEU A 189 -13.23 -4.60 16.16
CA LEU A 189 -14.38 -3.97 16.81
C LEU A 189 -14.54 -4.42 18.25
N ILE A 190 -14.40 -5.72 18.54
CA ILE A 190 -14.48 -6.27 19.90
C ILE A 190 -13.38 -5.66 20.79
N LEU A 191 -12.16 -5.61 20.34
CA LEU A 191 -11.05 -5.01 21.07
C LEU A 191 -11.30 -3.53 21.35
N LEU A 192 -11.74 -2.79 20.32
CA LEU A 192 -12.06 -1.37 20.42
C LEU A 192 -13.17 -1.10 21.44
N PHE A 193 -14.31 -1.76 21.29
CA PHE A 193 -15.45 -1.57 22.19
C PHE A 193 -15.16 -2.07 23.58
N THR A 194 -14.41 -3.15 23.75
CA THR A 194 -13.98 -3.63 25.06
C THR A 194 -13.14 -2.60 25.79
N TRP A 195 -12.16 -1.97 25.08
CA TRP A 195 -11.36 -0.90 25.67
C TRP A 195 -12.23 0.26 26.18
N ILE A 196 -13.15 0.73 25.34
CA ILE A 196 -14.05 1.86 25.66
C ILE A 196 -14.99 1.50 26.83
N LEU A 197 -15.54 0.30 26.83
CA LEU A 197 -16.43 -0.17 27.92
C LEU A 197 -15.67 -0.30 29.24
N LEU A 198 -14.46 -0.87 29.22
CA LEU A 198 -13.63 -0.99 30.42
C LEU A 198 -13.24 0.38 30.99
N ASP A 199 -12.88 1.34 30.12
CA ASP A 199 -12.59 2.71 30.55
C ASP A 199 -13.80 3.37 31.24
N ARG A 200 -15.01 3.13 30.74
CA ARG A 200 -16.22 3.72 31.27
C ARG A 200 -16.75 3.05 32.53
N MET A 201 -16.68 1.72 32.58
CA MET A 201 -17.40 0.94 33.59
C MET A 201 -16.50 0.49 34.73
N LEU A 202 -15.18 0.41 34.54
CA LEU A 202 -14.27 -0.20 35.53
C LEU A 202 -13.27 0.82 36.07
N PRO A 203 -13.50 1.39 37.27
CA PRO A 203 -12.59 2.39 37.87
C PRO A 203 -11.15 1.89 38.00
N ALA A 204 -10.96 0.59 38.24
CA ALA A 204 -9.63 -0.01 38.30
C ALA A 204 -8.90 0.09 36.95
N PHE A 205 -9.60 -0.03 35.82
CA PHE A 205 -9.03 0.10 34.47
C PHE A 205 -8.77 1.56 34.10
N GLN A 206 -9.57 2.51 34.59
CA GLN A 206 -9.36 3.94 34.34
C GLN A 206 -7.97 4.42 34.81
N LYS A 207 -7.41 3.82 35.84
CA LYS A 207 -6.04 4.11 36.28
C LYS A 207 -5.01 3.82 35.18
N TYR A 208 -5.26 2.77 34.38
CA TYR A 208 -4.38 2.38 33.28
C TYR A 208 -4.72 3.17 32.00
N SER A 209 -6.00 3.28 31.64
CA SER A 209 -6.46 3.90 30.40
C SER A 209 -6.28 5.41 30.31
N ARG A 210 -6.07 6.10 31.45
CA ARG A 210 -5.75 7.54 31.50
C ARG A 210 -4.26 7.85 31.43
N ASN A 211 -3.41 6.90 31.77
CA ASN A 211 -1.97 7.10 31.74
C ASN A 211 -1.36 6.43 30.49
N PRO A 212 -0.79 7.20 29.53
CA PRO A 212 -0.26 6.67 28.29
C PRO A 212 0.78 5.55 28.46
N LEU A 213 1.68 5.68 29.47
CA LEU A 213 2.71 4.66 29.70
C LEU A 213 2.12 3.35 30.26
N GLN A 214 1.12 3.45 31.14
CA GLN A 214 0.43 2.27 31.65
C GLN A 214 -0.45 1.63 30.59
N SER A 215 -1.10 2.43 29.75
CA SER A 215 -1.84 1.94 28.58
C SER A 215 -0.96 1.17 27.61
N LEU A 216 0.26 1.65 27.34
CA LEU A 216 1.23 0.96 26.48
C LEU A 216 1.65 -0.41 27.05
N SER A 217 1.71 -0.56 28.39
CA SER A 217 2.01 -1.87 29.00
C SER A 217 0.96 -2.95 28.71
N ILE A 218 -0.24 -2.55 28.30
CA ILE A 218 -1.31 -3.44 27.82
C ILE A 218 -1.29 -3.53 26.30
N GLY A 219 -1.22 -2.39 25.61
CA GLY A 219 -1.35 -2.32 24.16
C GLY A 219 -0.21 -2.99 23.40
N ILE A 220 1.05 -2.84 23.86
CA ILE A 220 2.20 -3.44 23.18
C ILE A 220 2.16 -4.98 23.22
N PRO A 221 1.98 -5.63 24.40
CA PRO A 221 1.84 -7.09 24.43
C PRO A 221 0.64 -7.60 23.62
N LEU A 222 -0.47 -6.85 23.61
CA LEU A 222 -1.65 -7.21 22.81
C LEU A 222 -1.34 -7.17 21.31
N ALA A 223 -0.66 -6.12 20.84
CA ALA A 223 -0.28 -5.98 19.43
C ALA A 223 0.69 -7.09 19.00
N ILE A 224 1.74 -7.33 19.79
CA ILE A 224 2.70 -8.42 19.51
C ILE A 224 1.98 -9.77 19.56
N GLY A 225 1.16 -10.01 20.58
CA GLY A 225 0.40 -11.25 20.74
C GLY A 225 -0.57 -11.50 19.57
N ALA A 226 -1.21 -10.45 19.04
CA ALA A 226 -2.06 -10.54 17.86
C ALA A 226 -1.27 -10.97 16.62
N MET A 227 -0.11 -10.36 16.37
CA MET A 227 0.75 -10.72 15.24
C MET A 227 1.31 -12.14 15.36
N VAL A 228 1.77 -12.52 16.57
CA VAL A 228 2.20 -13.90 16.84
C VAL A 228 1.04 -14.87 16.66
N GLY A 229 -0.15 -14.55 17.14
CA GLY A 229 -1.35 -15.37 16.93
C GLY A 229 -1.71 -15.56 15.46
N LEU A 230 -1.61 -14.50 14.67
CA LEU A 230 -1.82 -14.57 13.22
C LEU A 230 -0.77 -15.43 12.53
N SER A 231 0.49 -15.39 12.95
CA SER A 231 1.55 -16.23 12.38
C SER A 231 1.34 -17.75 12.61
N PHE A 232 0.56 -18.12 13.65
CA PHE A 232 0.17 -19.51 13.87
C PHE A 232 -1.14 -19.91 13.18
N ALA A 233 -2.02 -18.94 12.94
CA ALA A 233 -3.36 -19.19 12.44
C ALA A 233 -3.47 -19.05 10.91
N GLN A 234 -2.61 -18.25 10.31
CA GLN A 234 -2.57 -17.99 8.86
C GLN A 234 -1.17 -18.29 8.36
N GLY A 235 -1.06 -19.17 7.36
CA GLY A 235 0.21 -19.41 6.66
C GLY A 235 0.69 -18.21 5.84
N GLY A 236 1.55 -18.45 4.88
CA GLY A 236 2.05 -17.42 3.96
C GLY A 236 2.96 -16.40 4.65
N SER A 237 2.78 -15.11 4.35
CA SER A 237 3.67 -14.05 4.87
C SER A 237 3.76 -14.01 6.40
N PHE A 238 2.72 -14.42 7.11
CA PHE A 238 2.76 -14.46 8.59
C PHE A 238 3.64 -15.59 9.13
N GLU A 239 3.80 -16.70 8.40
CA GLU A 239 4.64 -17.83 8.81
C GLU A 239 6.13 -17.48 8.75
N ALA A 240 6.54 -16.56 7.90
CA ALA A 240 7.93 -16.14 7.74
C ALA A 240 8.58 -15.68 9.06
N MET A 241 7.80 -15.14 10.00
CA MET A 241 8.28 -14.77 11.32
C MET A 241 8.82 -15.98 12.13
N GLN A 242 8.23 -17.15 11.95
CA GLN A 242 8.61 -18.37 12.69
C GLN A 242 9.67 -19.16 11.95
N SER A 243 9.48 -19.39 10.64
CA SER A 243 10.36 -20.20 9.82
C SER A 243 11.73 -19.57 9.61
N ASN A 244 11.82 -18.22 9.55
CA ASN A 244 13.03 -17.46 9.26
C ASN A 244 13.28 -16.32 10.24
N SER A 245 13.21 -16.59 11.53
CA SER A 245 13.21 -15.60 12.61
C SER A 245 14.41 -14.64 12.62
N ILE A 246 15.60 -15.08 12.21
CA ILE A 246 16.80 -14.22 12.16
C ILE A 246 16.67 -13.18 11.04
N GLN A 247 16.33 -13.63 9.82
CA GLN A 247 16.13 -12.72 8.68
C GLN A 247 14.97 -11.78 8.96
N TRP A 248 13.89 -12.30 9.57
CA TRP A 248 12.73 -11.51 9.96
C TRP A 248 13.09 -10.42 10.97
N PHE A 249 13.95 -10.71 11.96
CA PHE A 249 14.39 -9.69 12.92
C PHE A 249 15.19 -8.56 12.26
N PHE A 250 16.07 -8.86 11.30
CA PHE A 250 16.76 -7.84 10.51
C PHE A 250 15.78 -7.02 9.66
N ALA A 251 14.87 -7.69 8.97
CA ALA A 251 13.82 -7.03 8.20
C ALA A 251 12.96 -6.10 9.08
N LEU A 252 12.63 -6.51 10.31
CA LEU A 252 11.88 -5.69 11.27
C LEU A 252 12.62 -4.40 11.64
N LEU A 253 13.93 -4.45 11.86
CA LEU A 253 14.72 -3.24 12.16
C LEU A 253 14.72 -2.27 10.98
N VAL A 254 14.86 -2.78 9.76
CA VAL A 254 14.80 -1.96 8.54
C VAL A 254 13.40 -1.41 8.34
N ALA A 255 12.36 -2.23 8.44
CA ALA A 255 10.96 -1.83 8.30
C ALA A 255 10.55 -0.75 9.33
N PHE A 256 11.08 -0.82 10.56
CA PHE A 256 10.87 0.22 11.55
C PHE A 256 11.56 1.53 11.16
N GLY A 257 12.81 1.47 10.72
CA GLY A 257 13.57 2.64 10.25
C GLY A 257 12.91 3.28 9.04
N ASP A 258 12.50 2.50 8.07
CA ASP A 258 11.79 2.92 6.89
C ASP A 258 10.41 3.49 7.24
N GLY A 259 9.50 2.67 7.75
CA GLY A 259 8.11 3.07 7.99
C GLY A 259 7.98 4.20 9.00
N VAL A 260 8.56 4.06 10.19
CA VAL A 260 8.44 5.09 11.25
C VAL A 260 9.37 6.26 10.97
N GLY A 261 10.62 6.02 10.58
CA GLY A 261 11.62 7.07 10.36
C GLY A 261 11.31 7.90 9.12
N LEU A 262 11.22 7.27 7.95
CA LEU A 262 11.04 7.97 6.69
C LEU A 262 9.57 8.37 6.46
N TYR A 263 8.64 7.42 6.54
CA TYR A 263 7.25 7.71 6.18
C TYR A 263 6.48 8.49 7.25
N LEU A 264 6.60 8.19 8.54
CA LEU A 264 5.87 8.96 9.55
C LEU A 264 6.62 10.21 10.02
N LEU A 265 7.87 10.09 10.45
CA LEU A 265 8.56 11.23 11.07
C LEU A 265 9.05 12.23 10.02
N LEU A 266 9.74 11.78 8.98
CA LEU A 266 10.24 12.65 7.93
C LEU A 266 9.09 13.10 7.01
N GLY A 267 8.29 12.19 6.47
CA GLY A 267 7.24 12.47 5.51
C GLY A 267 6.22 13.50 6.00
N PHE A 268 5.83 13.46 7.28
CA PHE A 268 4.97 14.49 7.90
C PHE A 268 5.76 15.67 8.49
N ALA A 269 7.07 15.75 8.32
CA ALA A 269 7.91 16.80 8.88
C ALA A 269 7.73 17.00 10.41
N ILE A 270 7.41 15.90 11.13
CA ILE A 270 7.14 15.94 12.58
C ILE A 270 8.33 15.53 13.44
N TRP A 271 9.40 15.02 12.83
CA TRP A 271 10.62 14.60 13.53
C TRP A 271 11.19 15.63 14.52
N PRO A 272 11.11 16.98 14.29
CA PRO A 272 11.62 17.96 15.26
C PRO A 272 10.80 18.01 16.55
N PHE A 273 9.55 17.54 16.49
CA PHE A 273 8.61 17.58 17.62
C PHE A 273 8.53 16.26 18.38
N LEU A 274 9.19 15.20 17.92
CA LEU A 274 9.10 13.87 18.51
C LEU A 274 9.39 13.89 20.03
N ILE A 275 10.55 14.39 20.42
CA ILE A 275 10.94 14.43 21.85
C ILE A 275 10.01 15.32 22.69
N PRO A 276 9.68 16.57 22.28
CA PRO A 276 8.72 17.39 22.99
C PRO A 276 7.32 16.77 23.09
N MET A 277 6.86 16.12 22.01
CA MET A 277 5.58 15.42 21.95
C MET A 277 5.55 14.24 22.93
N LEU A 278 6.57 13.38 22.94
CA LEU A 278 6.68 12.26 23.85
C LEU A 278 6.71 12.70 25.33
N ARG A 279 7.39 13.83 25.63
CA ARG A 279 7.38 14.41 26.98
C ARG A 279 6.00 14.94 27.37
N SER A 280 5.24 15.50 26.44
CA SER A 280 3.87 15.96 26.68
C SER A 280 2.94 14.79 26.94
N ILE A 281 2.99 13.76 26.07
CA ILE A 281 2.22 12.52 26.18
C ILE A 281 2.48 11.85 27.54
N ARG A 282 3.75 11.72 27.92
CA ARG A 282 4.11 11.09 29.22
C ARG A 282 3.50 11.81 30.43
N ARG A 283 3.22 13.10 30.35
CA ARG A 283 2.65 13.91 31.43
C ARG A 283 1.14 14.03 31.36
N SER A 284 0.53 13.47 30.33
CA SER A 284 -0.92 13.50 30.18
C SER A 284 -1.57 12.49 31.13
N ASP A 285 -2.74 12.86 31.62
CA ASP A 285 -3.59 12.02 32.47
C ASP A 285 -5.03 12.10 31.94
N ASP A 286 -5.19 11.75 30.67
CA ASP A 286 -6.50 11.70 30.00
C ASP A 286 -6.64 10.47 29.11
N SER A 287 -7.85 9.92 29.04
CA SER A 287 -8.16 8.68 28.31
C SER A 287 -7.94 8.81 26.80
N GLN A 288 -8.14 9.98 26.24
CA GLN A 288 -8.02 10.20 24.78
C GLN A 288 -6.57 10.13 24.34
N THR A 289 -5.67 10.87 25.02
CA THR A 289 -4.24 10.83 24.73
C THR A 289 -3.66 9.44 24.98
N ALA A 290 -4.10 8.77 26.05
CA ALA A 290 -3.68 7.41 26.35
C ALA A 290 -4.14 6.43 25.27
N PHE A 291 -5.41 6.49 24.86
CA PHE A 291 -5.95 5.66 23.77
C PHE A 291 -5.20 5.92 22.45
N LEU A 292 -5.07 7.19 22.04
CA LEU A 292 -4.35 7.52 20.81
C LEU A 292 -2.91 7.04 20.82
N THR A 293 -2.23 7.13 21.98
CA THR A 293 -0.85 6.67 22.11
C THR A 293 -0.77 5.15 21.93
N VAL A 294 -1.67 4.39 22.55
CA VAL A 294 -1.75 2.94 22.34
C VAL A 294 -2.10 2.61 20.90
N PHE A 295 -3.08 3.29 20.33
CA PHE A 295 -3.52 3.06 18.96
C PHE A 295 -2.38 3.28 17.95
N VAL A 296 -1.66 4.40 18.05
CA VAL A 296 -0.53 4.71 17.16
C VAL A 296 0.63 3.74 17.36
N VAL A 297 1.05 3.48 18.59
CA VAL A 297 2.19 2.58 18.86
C VAL A 297 1.87 1.14 18.48
N SER A 298 0.67 0.64 18.81
CA SER A 298 0.23 -0.70 18.39
C SER A 298 0.13 -0.82 16.87
N GLY A 299 -0.40 0.21 16.20
CA GLY A 299 -0.45 0.26 14.74
C GLY A 299 0.95 0.25 14.11
N MET A 300 1.90 1.03 14.65
CA MET A 300 3.30 0.99 14.20
C MET A 300 3.90 -0.42 14.34
N ILE A 301 3.70 -1.07 15.49
CA ILE A 301 4.21 -2.42 15.75
C ILE A 301 3.60 -3.41 14.76
N ILE A 302 2.28 -3.45 14.62
CA ILE A 302 1.58 -4.38 13.73
C ILE A 302 2.05 -4.20 12.29
N MET A 303 2.08 -2.97 11.80
CA MET A 303 2.46 -2.69 10.41
C MET A 303 3.93 -2.97 10.13
N THR A 304 4.86 -2.63 11.03
CA THR A 304 6.28 -2.94 10.83
C THR A 304 6.56 -4.44 10.90
N MET A 305 5.89 -5.18 11.80
CA MET A 305 5.99 -6.63 11.87
C MET A 305 5.44 -7.27 10.58
N TRP A 306 4.33 -6.75 10.06
CA TRP A 306 3.76 -7.24 8.81
C TRP A 306 4.65 -6.98 7.60
N ILE A 307 5.21 -5.76 7.46
CA ILE A 307 6.16 -5.43 6.38
C ILE A 307 7.38 -6.36 6.44
N ALA A 308 7.93 -6.57 7.63
CA ALA A 308 9.07 -7.49 7.81
C ALA A 308 8.71 -8.93 7.38
N SER A 309 7.51 -9.39 7.74
CA SER A 309 7.02 -10.71 7.35
C SER A 309 6.84 -10.82 5.84
N LEU A 310 6.27 -9.79 5.21
CA LEU A 310 6.09 -9.73 3.76
C LEU A 310 7.43 -9.78 3.02
N TRP A 311 8.42 -8.96 3.42
CA TRP A 311 9.73 -8.95 2.78
C TRP A 311 10.46 -10.28 2.87
N VAL A 312 10.39 -10.96 4.02
CA VAL A 312 11.04 -12.28 4.18
C VAL A 312 10.28 -13.34 3.40
N TYR A 313 8.95 -13.31 3.44
CA TYR A 313 8.12 -14.24 2.69
C TYR A 313 8.40 -14.19 1.19
N GLU A 314 8.36 -12.98 0.60
CA GLU A 314 8.62 -12.79 -0.81
C GLU A 314 10.07 -13.16 -1.20
N ALA A 315 11.05 -12.83 -0.34
CA ALA A 315 12.44 -13.22 -0.58
C ALA A 315 12.63 -14.74 -0.66
N ILE A 316 11.92 -15.49 0.20
CA ILE A 316 11.96 -16.96 0.19
C ILE A 316 11.20 -17.52 -1.01
N ARG A 317 10.01 -16.99 -1.26
CA ARG A 317 9.13 -17.45 -2.33
C ARG A 317 9.79 -17.37 -3.71
N TRP A 318 10.51 -16.25 -3.95
CA TRP A 318 11.14 -15.97 -5.23
C TRP A 318 12.64 -16.32 -5.27
N ASP A 319 13.15 -16.95 -4.19
CA ASP A 319 14.57 -17.30 -4.05
C ASP A 319 15.53 -16.13 -4.31
N VAL A 320 15.15 -14.93 -3.86
CA VAL A 320 15.96 -13.72 -4.00
C VAL A 320 16.63 -13.34 -2.68
N PRO A 321 17.83 -12.74 -2.68
CA PRO A 321 18.45 -12.24 -1.47
C PRO A 321 17.54 -11.23 -0.75
N LEU A 322 17.37 -11.37 0.57
CA LEU A 322 16.50 -10.51 1.37
C LEU A 322 16.80 -9.01 1.17
N TRP A 323 18.05 -8.63 1.05
CA TRP A 323 18.44 -7.22 0.84
C TRP A 323 17.97 -6.69 -0.53
N LYS A 324 18.02 -7.51 -1.61
CA LYS A 324 17.50 -7.15 -2.94
C LYS A 324 16.00 -6.92 -2.82
N ASN A 325 15.28 -7.86 -2.22
CA ASN A 325 13.83 -7.74 -2.02
C ASN A 325 13.42 -6.53 -1.16
N MET A 326 14.15 -6.23 -0.07
CA MET A 326 13.89 -5.02 0.73
C MET A 326 14.07 -3.72 -0.07
N ILE A 327 14.97 -3.68 -1.06
CA ILE A 327 15.14 -2.52 -1.93
C ILE A 327 13.99 -2.46 -2.95
N THR A 328 13.71 -3.56 -3.64
CA THR A 328 12.63 -3.65 -4.64
C THR A 328 11.27 -3.30 -4.01
N MET A 329 10.99 -3.79 -2.81
CA MET A 329 9.76 -3.53 -2.07
C MET A 329 9.91 -2.40 -1.03
N GLY A 330 10.92 -1.56 -1.13
CA GLY A 330 11.24 -0.50 -0.15
C GLY A 330 10.15 0.56 0.03
N ASN A 331 9.20 0.64 -0.88
CA ASN A 331 8.06 1.54 -0.76
C ASN A 331 6.96 1.04 0.22
N ASN A 332 7.07 -0.17 0.77
CA ASN A 332 6.07 -0.72 1.69
C ASN A 332 5.95 0.05 3.02
N GLY A 333 6.97 0.84 3.39
CA GLY A 333 6.86 1.79 4.51
C GLY A 333 5.68 2.76 4.37
N ARG A 334 5.18 2.99 3.14
CA ARG A 334 3.98 3.78 2.85
C ARG A 334 2.73 3.32 3.62
N TYR A 335 2.64 2.05 3.99
CA TYR A 335 1.51 1.53 4.75
C TYR A 335 1.35 2.19 6.13
N LEU A 336 2.45 2.69 6.73
CA LEU A 336 2.37 3.42 7.98
C LEU A 336 1.68 4.78 7.84
N THR A 337 1.51 5.31 6.62
CA THR A 337 0.73 6.53 6.39
C THR A 337 -0.73 6.41 6.81
N ALA A 338 -1.24 5.19 6.95
CA ALA A 338 -2.53 4.91 7.57
C ALA A 338 -2.68 5.55 8.96
N LEU A 339 -1.57 5.70 9.70
CA LEU A 339 -1.56 6.32 11.03
C LEU A 339 -1.46 7.85 11.00
N SER A 340 -1.53 8.48 9.82
CA SER A 340 -1.36 9.93 9.63
C SER A 340 -2.22 10.77 10.57
N ILE A 341 -3.53 10.58 10.54
CA ILE A 341 -4.46 11.38 11.35
C ILE A 341 -4.28 11.13 12.85
N PRO A 342 -4.22 9.87 13.36
CA PRO A 342 -3.90 9.61 14.78
C PRO A 342 -2.61 10.28 15.25
N VAL A 343 -1.55 10.27 14.45
CA VAL A 343 -0.28 10.94 14.76
C VAL A 343 -0.44 12.46 14.80
N LEU A 344 -1.13 13.05 13.82
CA LEU A 344 -1.43 14.48 13.80
C LEU A 344 -2.34 14.91 14.97
N MET A 345 -3.23 14.03 15.44
CA MET A 345 -4.03 14.28 16.64
C MET A 345 -3.16 14.35 17.90
N LEU A 346 -2.18 13.46 18.05
CA LEU A 346 -1.19 13.52 19.14
C LEU A 346 -0.34 14.79 19.06
N LEU A 347 0.06 15.20 17.86
CA LEU A 347 0.79 16.45 17.65
C LEU A 347 -0.07 17.67 17.98
N ASN A 348 -1.35 17.65 17.60
CA ASN A 348 -2.31 18.70 17.95
C ASN A 348 -2.51 18.81 19.45
N HIS A 349 -2.64 17.69 20.17
CA HIS A 349 -2.69 17.65 21.63
C HIS A 349 -1.45 18.32 22.26
N PHE A 350 -0.25 18.01 21.75
CA PHE A 350 0.98 18.67 22.20
C PHE A 350 0.95 20.18 21.97
N PHE A 351 0.42 20.66 20.84
CA PHE A 351 0.32 22.09 20.56
C PHE A 351 -0.69 22.80 21.49
N HIS A 352 -1.80 22.15 21.79
CA HIS A 352 -2.81 22.67 22.73
C HIS A 352 -2.25 22.85 24.15
N HIS A 353 -1.57 21.84 24.69
CA HIS A 353 -1.03 21.90 26.04
C HIS A 353 0.03 22.98 26.26
N ARG A 354 0.70 23.43 25.21
CA ARG A 354 1.66 24.53 25.32
C ARG A 354 1.05 25.93 25.19
N GLY A 355 -0.28 26.05 25.05
CA GLY A 355 -0.91 27.34 24.74
C GLY A 355 -0.47 27.87 23.36
N ALA A 356 0.09 27.01 22.54
CA ALA A 356 0.91 27.31 21.37
C ALA A 356 0.10 27.47 20.09
N TYR A 357 -1.15 27.91 20.18
CA TYR A 357 -1.80 28.41 18.97
C TYR A 357 -1.13 29.68 18.41
N ASP A 358 -0.29 30.35 19.18
CA ASP A 358 0.64 31.35 18.67
C ASP A 358 1.95 30.65 18.28
N LEU A 359 1.88 29.95 17.14
CA LEU A 359 2.89 29.06 16.56
C LEU A 359 4.21 29.74 16.11
N GLY A 360 4.60 30.89 16.65
CA GLY A 360 5.75 31.62 16.12
C GLY A 360 7.02 30.76 15.90
N PRO A 361 7.65 30.22 16.96
CA PRO A 361 8.87 29.40 16.81
C PRO A 361 8.60 28.02 16.22
N ILE A 362 7.47 27.38 16.58
CA ILE A 362 7.08 26.06 16.09
C ILE A 362 6.84 26.10 14.58
N ARG A 363 6.21 27.16 14.06
CA ARG A 363 6.00 27.37 12.63
C ARG A 363 7.30 27.40 11.83
N LYS A 364 8.31 28.10 12.32
CA LYS A 364 9.61 28.19 11.64
C LYS A 364 10.24 26.81 11.53
N THR A 365 10.21 26.04 12.63
CA THR A 365 10.77 24.69 12.67
C THR A 365 10.01 23.74 11.75
N MET A 366 8.67 23.78 11.73
CA MET A 366 7.85 22.99 10.79
C MET A 366 8.15 23.38 9.35
N PHE A 367 8.22 24.69 9.07
CA PHE A 367 8.50 25.14 7.71
C PHE A 367 9.86 24.65 7.19
N VAL A 368 10.89 24.72 8.03
CA VAL A 368 12.21 24.17 7.68
C VAL A 368 12.14 22.66 7.47
N ALA A 369 11.40 21.92 8.32
CA ALA A 369 11.24 20.49 8.15
C ALA A 369 10.51 20.12 6.85
N ILE A 370 9.51 20.91 6.45
CA ILE A 370 8.80 20.73 5.16
C ILE A 370 9.75 20.96 3.97
N LEU A 371 10.67 21.92 4.05
CA LEU A 371 11.63 22.16 2.96
C LEU A 371 12.48 20.92 2.65
N LEU A 372 12.72 20.04 3.64
CA LEU A 372 13.43 18.77 3.43
C LEU A 372 12.56 17.74 2.73
N VAL A 373 11.24 17.78 2.92
CA VAL A 373 10.29 16.84 2.32
C VAL A 373 9.89 17.29 0.90
N LEU A 374 9.90 18.59 0.65
CA LEU A 374 9.42 19.18 -0.60
C LEU A 374 10.03 18.59 -1.88
N PRO A 375 11.36 18.31 -1.97
CA PRO A 375 11.93 17.66 -3.15
C PRO A 375 11.35 16.26 -3.41
N LEU A 376 11.10 15.49 -2.34
CA LEU A 376 10.47 14.18 -2.45
C LEU A 376 9.00 14.28 -2.89
N SER A 377 8.29 15.29 -2.39
CA SER A 377 6.91 15.58 -2.81
C SER A 377 6.83 15.97 -4.28
N MET A 378 7.79 16.80 -4.73
CA MET A 378 7.89 17.17 -6.15
C MET A 378 8.25 15.96 -7.01
N LEU A 379 9.19 15.13 -6.58
CA LEU A 379 9.51 13.89 -7.29
C LEU A 379 8.27 13.00 -7.41
N ALA A 380 7.55 12.77 -6.31
CA ALA A 380 6.34 11.96 -6.29
C ALA A 380 5.20 12.51 -7.19
N GLY A 381 5.13 13.84 -7.38
CA GLY A 381 4.11 14.48 -8.21
C GLY A 381 4.47 14.66 -9.67
N LEU A 382 5.75 14.56 -10.02
CA LEU A 382 6.27 14.92 -11.35
C LEU A 382 7.11 13.82 -12.00
N HIS A 383 7.19 12.62 -11.40
CA HIS A 383 8.07 11.56 -11.90
C HIS A 383 7.69 11.06 -13.30
N GLY A 384 6.41 11.15 -13.69
CA GLY A 384 5.96 10.75 -15.02
C GLY A 384 6.35 9.30 -15.37
N GLN A 385 6.27 8.40 -14.39
CA GLN A 385 6.69 7.02 -14.59
C GLN A 385 5.65 6.31 -15.45
N THR A 386 6.05 5.91 -16.65
CA THR A 386 5.32 5.02 -17.55
C THR A 386 5.78 3.58 -17.33
N MET A 387 4.93 2.63 -17.68
CA MET A 387 5.28 1.21 -17.64
C MET A 387 5.93 0.82 -18.98
N TRP A 388 7.08 0.17 -18.92
CA TRP A 388 7.72 -0.35 -20.15
C TRP A 388 6.85 -1.45 -20.81
N THR A 389 6.01 -2.10 -20.01
CA THR A 389 5.08 -3.13 -20.48
C THR A 389 3.97 -2.59 -21.36
N ASP A 390 3.67 -1.28 -21.29
CA ASP A 390 2.69 -0.65 -22.16
C ASP A 390 3.20 -0.65 -23.61
N GLU A 391 4.45 -0.23 -23.82
CA GLU A 391 5.08 -0.23 -25.15
C GLU A 391 5.28 -1.66 -25.70
N ALA A 392 5.75 -2.58 -24.85
CA ALA A 392 5.93 -3.97 -25.25
C ALA A 392 4.59 -4.68 -25.51
N GLY A 393 3.56 -4.37 -24.73
CA GLY A 393 2.19 -4.86 -24.90
C GLY A 393 1.55 -4.34 -26.19
N GLU A 394 1.75 -3.08 -26.54
CA GLU A 394 1.27 -2.48 -27.80
C GLU A 394 1.83 -3.23 -29.02
N VAL A 395 3.11 -3.58 -29.01
CA VAL A 395 3.72 -4.37 -30.09
C VAL A 395 2.99 -5.70 -30.29
N ILE A 396 2.65 -6.39 -29.20
CA ILE A 396 1.96 -7.68 -29.27
C ILE A 396 0.48 -7.50 -29.62
N SER A 397 -0.20 -6.51 -29.04
CA SER A 397 -1.64 -6.30 -29.23
C SER A 397 -2.06 -6.13 -30.68
N LEU A 398 -1.13 -5.64 -31.53
CA LEU A 398 -1.34 -5.44 -32.97
C LEU A 398 -1.28 -6.74 -33.78
N GLU A 399 -0.57 -7.76 -33.28
CA GLU A 399 -0.25 -8.98 -34.03
C GLU A 399 -0.95 -10.22 -33.45
N ILE A 400 -1.22 -10.26 -32.15
CA ILE A 400 -1.77 -11.42 -31.45
C ILE A 400 -3.24 -11.66 -31.82
N GLN A 401 -3.59 -12.90 -32.11
CA GLN A 401 -4.93 -13.33 -32.49
C GLN A 401 -5.66 -14.03 -31.35
N GLU A 402 -6.97 -14.19 -31.49
CA GLU A 402 -7.78 -14.95 -30.54
C GLU A 402 -7.25 -16.37 -30.34
N GLY A 403 -7.08 -16.77 -29.09
CA GLY A 403 -6.60 -18.10 -28.69
C GLY A 403 -5.10 -18.31 -28.81
N GLN A 404 -4.32 -17.25 -29.13
CA GLN A 404 -2.87 -17.30 -29.05
C GLN A 404 -2.41 -16.83 -27.66
N ASP A 405 -1.29 -17.39 -27.18
CA ASP A 405 -0.73 -17.09 -25.88
C ASP A 405 0.61 -16.35 -25.99
N PHE A 406 1.03 -15.70 -24.90
CA PHE A 406 2.36 -15.12 -24.81
C PHE A 406 3.11 -15.63 -23.58
N LEU A 407 4.43 -15.66 -23.69
CA LEU A 407 5.35 -16.08 -22.63
C LEU A 407 6.20 -14.89 -22.16
N TYR A 408 6.15 -14.58 -20.90
CA TYR A 408 6.96 -13.54 -20.25
C TYR A 408 8.11 -14.18 -19.46
N ILE A 409 9.35 -13.77 -19.75
CA ILE A 409 10.57 -14.28 -19.12
C ILE A 409 11.16 -13.20 -18.22
N ASP A 410 11.23 -13.50 -16.91
CA ASP A 410 11.74 -12.58 -15.90
C ASP A 410 12.22 -13.33 -14.65
N ASP A 411 13.22 -12.80 -13.92
CA ASP A 411 13.77 -13.35 -12.68
C ASP A 411 13.40 -12.55 -11.43
N GLU A 412 12.61 -11.50 -11.58
CA GLU A 412 12.27 -10.60 -10.48
C GLU A 412 11.15 -11.11 -9.59
N SER A 413 11.19 -10.73 -8.31
CA SER A 413 10.12 -11.04 -7.34
C SER A 413 8.76 -10.40 -7.68
N LEU A 414 8.74 -9.42 -8.59
CA LEU A 414 7.53 -8.76 -9.06
C LEU A 414 7.09 -9.21 -10.46
N ALA A 415 7.74 -10.23 -11.03
CA ALA A 415 7.47 -10.73 -12.39
C ALA A 415 5.98 -10.99 -12.63
N MET A 416 5.28 -11.59 -11.68
CA MET A 416 3.85 -11.84 -11.80
C MET A 416 3.01 -10.57 -11.81
N HIS A 417 3.42 -9.52 -11.10
CA HIS A 417 2.71 -8.24 -11.15
C HIS A 417 2.90 -7.56 -12.52
N TRP A 418 4.07 -7.68 -13.12
CA TRP A 418 4.32 -7.23 -14.49
C TRP A 418 3.46 -7.98 -15.52
N LEU A 419 3.23 -9.27 -15.30
CA LEU A 419 2.36 -10.06 -16.18
C LEU A 419 0.94 -9.47 -16.29
N TYR A 420 0.40 -8.93 -15.19
CA TYR A 420 -0.93 -8.29 -15.22
C TYR A 420 -0.95 -6.95 -15.95
N THR A 421 0.16 -6.25 -16.06
CA THR A 421 0.21 -5.01 -16.85
C THR A 421 0.04 -5.32 -18.34
N PHE A 422 0.67 -6.38 -18.85
CA PHE A 422 0.52 -6.81 -20.23
C PHE A 422 -0.92 -7.13 -20.62
N ARG A 423 -1.68 -7.77 -19.71
CA ARG A 423 -3.06 -8.13 -19.99
C ARG A 423 -3.91 -6.94 -20.36
N LEU A 424 -3.80 -5.84 -19.61
CA LEU A 424 -4.59 -4.63 -19.89
C LEU A 424 -4.21 -3.95 -21.20
N GLU A 425 -2.97 -4.13 -21.68
CA GLU A 425 -2.53 -3.60 -22.95
C GLU A 425 -2.85 -4.53 -24.13
N ILE A 426 -2.71 -5.84 -23.93
CA ILE A 426 -2.87 -6.83 -25.01
C ILE A 426 -4.35 -7.16 -25.24
N ASP A 427 -5.11 -7.37 -24.15
CA ASP A 427 -6.53 -7.78 -24.20
C ASP A 427 -7.35 -7.09 -23.10
N PRO A 428 -7.56 -5.76 -23.19
CA PRO A 428 -8.21 -4.97 -22.14
C PRO A 428 -9.66 -5.40 -21.86
N GLU A 429 -10.37 -5.91 -22.86
CA GLU A 429 -11.75 -6.38 -22.73
C GLU A 429 -11.84 -7.87 -22.38
N SER A 430 -10.71 -8.57 -22.35
CA SER A 430 -10.60 -10.01 -22.05
C SER A 430 -11.52 -10.89 -22.93
N ASP A 431 -11.76 -10.47 -24.16
CA ASP A 431 -12.67 -11.12 -25.11
C ASP A 431 -11.96 -11.99 -26.15
N ARG A 432 -10.62 -11.92 -26.25
CA ARG A 432 -9.81 -12.66 -27.23
C ARG A 432 -9.27 -14.00 -26.73
N ASN A 433 -9.58 -14.39 -25.49
CA ASN A 433 -9.10 -15.64 -24.88
C ASN A 433 -7.57 -15.83 -24.98
N ILE A 434 -6.84 -14.77 -24.58
CA ILE A 434 -5.38 -14.74 -24.57
C ILE A 434 -4.87 -15.08 -23.18
N THR A 435 -3.90 -16.00 -23.08
CA THR A 435 -3.27 -16.37 -21.81
C THR A 435 -1.82 -15.89 -21.77
N GLY A 436 -1.44 -15.24 -20.67
CA GLY A 436 -0.06 -14.88 -20.40
C GLY A 436 0.61 -15.88 -19.48
N HIS A 437 1.77 -16.40 -19.89
CA HIS A 437 2.58 -17.32 -19.09
C HIS A 437 3.84 -16.63 -18.58
N TRP A 438 4.32 -16.98 -17.39
CA TRP A 438 5.59 -16.51 -16.87
C TRP A 438 6.55 -17.69 -16.67
N ARG A 439 7.84 -17.48 -17.00
CA ARG A 439 8.92 -18.41 -16.69
C ARG A 439 10.15 -17.66 -16.22
N SER A 440 10.88 -18.28 -15.28
CA SER A 440 12.22 -17.81 -14.92
C SER A 440 13.20 -18.12 -16.05
N PRO A 441 14.18 -17.24 -16.34
CA PRO A 441 15.20 -17.49 -17.36
C PRO A 441 16.02 -18.77 -17.07
N ASP A 442 16.16 -19.14 -15.79
CA ASP A 442 16.87 -20.36 -15.36
C ASP A 442 16.02 -21.64 -15.46
N SER A 443 14.71 -21.52 -15.81
CA SER A 443 13.86 -22.68 -16.03
C SER A 443 14.11 -23.29 -17.42
N ASN A 444 13.63 -24.55 -17.61
CA ASN A 444 13.76 -25.21 -18.92
C ASN A 444 12.60 -24.83 -19.86
N TRP A 445 12.21 -23.56 -19.88
CA TRP A 445 11.06 -23.06 -20.65
C TRP A 445 11.18 -23.31 -22.16
N GLU A 446 12.41 -23.36 -22.70
CA GLU A 446 12.65 -23.69 -24.12
C GLU A 446 12.19 -25.12 -24.44
N ILE A 447 12.42 -26.07 -23.53
CA ILE A 447 12.00 -27.47 -23.66
C ILE A 447 10.46 -27.59 -23.57
N GLU A 448 9.85 -26.81 -22.70
CA GLU A 448 8.38 -26.73 -22.58
C GLU A 448 7.77 -26.18 -23.85
N LEU A 449 8.36 -25.09 -24.40
CA LEU A 449 7.90 -24.44 -25.63
C LEU A 449 7.96 -25.40 -26.84
N GLU A 450 8.96 -26.30 -26.89
CA GLU A 450 9.07 -27.36 -27.91
C GLU A 450 8.11 -28.53 -27.68
N GLY A 451 7.27 -28.48 -26.64
CA GLY A 451 6.29 -29.53 -26.30
C GLY A 451 6.92 -30.83 -25.80
N GLN A 452 8.20 -30.81 -25.42
CA GLN A 452 8.92 -32.03 -25.04
C GLN A 452 8.65 -32.44 -23.59
N GLN A 453 8.37 -31.52 -22.71
CA GLN A 453 8.09 -31.80 -21.29
C GLN A 453 7.33 -30.61 -20.66
N MET A 454 6.21 -30.89 -20.02
CA MET A 454 5.53 -29.90 -19.18
C MET A 454 6.16 -29.95 -17.79
N ILE A 455 6.86 -28.88 -17.40
CA ILE A 455 7.61 -28.79 -16.13
C ILE A 455 6.82 -27.99 -15.09
N GLN A 456 6.06 -27.00 -15.54
CA GLN A 456 5.26 -26.13 -14.70
C GLN A 456 3.78 -26.15 -15.12
N ARG A 457 2.92 -25.45 -14.39
CA ARG A 457 1.52 -25.29 -14.78
C ARG A 457 1.42 -24.44 -16.04
N GLY A 458 0.41 -24.72 -16.83
CA GLY A 458 0.18 -24.07 -18.12
C GLY A 458 0.85 -24.80 -19.28
N ASN A 459 0.20 -24.75 -20.42
CA ASN A 459 0.66 -25.36 -21.65
C ASN A 459 1.19 -24.27 -22.56
N LEU A 460 2.44 -24.35 -22.97
CA LEU A 460 3.06 -23.37 -23.88
C LEU A 460 2.85 -23.70 -25.36
N GLU A 461 1.99 -24.66 -25.71
CA GLU A 461 1.77 -25.09 -27.10
C GLU A 461 1.19 -23.98 -28.00
N ASN A 462 0.43 -23.04 -27.43
CA ASN A 462 -0.20 -21.93 -28.15
C ASN A 462 0.59 -20.61 -28.07
N VAL A 463 1.79 -20.65 -27.48
CA VAL A 463 2.61 -19.46 -27.33
C VAL A 463 3.17 -19.03 -28.68
N GLU A 464 2.74 -17.87 -29.12
CA GLU A 464 3.18 -17.25 -30.39
C GLU A 464 4.09 -16.03 -30.15
N PHE A 465 4.15 -15.51 -28.90
CA PHE A 465 4.96 -14.36 -28.54
C PHE A 465 5.78 -14.63 -27.29
N ILE A 466 7.05 -14.18 -27.28
CA ILE A 466 7.92 -14.22 -26.10
C ILE A 466 8.35 -12.79 -25.78
N ILE A 467 8.14 -12.39 -24.53
CA ILE A 467 8.59 -11.11 -23.98
C ILE A 467 9.75 -11.41 -23.03
N ILE A 468 10.90 -10.81 -23.28
CA ILE A 468 12.05 -10.89 -22.40
C ILE A 468 12.15 -9.58 -21.63
N ALA A 469 12.13 -9.67 -20.30
CA ALA A 469 12.23 -8.53 -19.39
C ALA A 469 13.56 -7.78 -19.55
N PRO A 470 13.60 -6.49 -19.18
CA PRO A 470 14.83 -5.72 -19.17
C PRO A 470 15.93 -6.40 -18.35
N ASN A 471 17.17 -6.35 -18.85
CA ASN A 471 18.36 -6.93 -18.22
C ASN A 471 18.41 -8.45 -18.11
N ILE A 472 17.50 -9.18 -18.74
CA ILE A 472 17.55 -10.63 -18.83
C ILE A 472 18.39 -11.04 -20.04
N ASP A 473 19.45 -11.81 -19.79
CA ASP A 473 20.36 -12.30 -20.84
C ASP A 473 19.95 -13.71 -21.28
N THR A 474 18.82 -13.78 -21.99
CA THR A 474 18.35 -15.00 -22.64
C THR A 474 17.88 -14.70 -24.05
N ASN A 475 17.77 -15.72 -24.89
CA ASN A 475 17.25 -15.58 -26.25
C ASN A 475 16.29 -16.74 -26.54
N PRO A 476 15.25 -16.53 -27.30
CA PRO A 476 14.36 -17.61 -27.74
C PRO A 476 15.10 -18.55 -28.73
N PRO A 477 14.47 -19.70 -29.09
CA PRO A 477 14.98 -20.59 -30.13
C PRO A 477 15.32 -19.84 -31.43
N GLN A 478 16.27 -20.40 -32.22
CA GLN A 478 16.90 -19.69 -33.36
C GLN A 478 15.93 -19.16 -34.44
N ASP A 479 14.76 -19.76 -34.55
CA ASP A 479 13.79 -19.40 -35.61
C ASP A 479 12.83 -18.27 -35.22
N TRP A 480 12.86 -17.83 -33.95
CA TRP A 480 12.00 -16.73 -33.49
C TRP A 480 12.46 -15.38 -34.00
N ILE A 481 11.51 -14.54 -34.41
CA ILE A 481 11.76 -13.25 -35.05
C ILE A 481 11.60 -12.13 -34.05
N LEU A 482 12.62 -11.29 -33.87
CA LEU A 482 12.53 -10.08 -33.06
C LEU A 482 11.60 -9.07 -33.77
N ILE A 483 10.48 -8.71 -33.15
CA ILE A 483 9.49 -7.78 -33.68
C ILE A 483 9.47 -6.42 -32.97
N GLY A 484 10.01 -6.35 -31.72
CA GLY A 484 10.10 -5.10 -30.97
C GLY A 484 11.18 -5.15 -29.91
N SER A 485 11.83 -4.03 -29.64
CA SER A 485 12.72 -3.81 -28.51
C SER A 485 12.89 -2.31 -28.25
N ASP A 486 13.00 -1.92 -26.98
CA ASP A 486 13.34 -0.56 -26.55
C ASP A 486 13.93 -0.58 -25.15
N GLU A 487 14.38 0.57 -24.63
CA GLU A 487 14.90 0.72 -23.29
C GLU A 487 13.78 1.03 -22.28
N ALA A 488 13.66 0.20 -21.26
CA ALA A 488 12.76 0.47 -20.14
C ALA A 488 13.18 1.75 -19.40
N PRO A 489 12.22 2.58 -18.93
CA PRO A 489 12.51 3.77 -18.13
C PRO A 489 13.40 3.45 -16.91
N PHE A 490 14.32 4.35 -16.58
CA PHE A 490 15.22 4.19 -15.42
C PHE A 490 14.47 3.88 -14.10
N LEU A 491 13.29 4.46 -13.93
CA LEU A 491 12.45 4.21 -12.74
C LEU A 491 11.84 2.79 -12.72
N ASN A 492 11.84 2.09 -13.84
CA ASN A 492 11.45 0.67 -13.98
C ASN A 492 12.66 -0.28 -14.00
N GLY A 493 13.83 0.21 -13.59
CA GLY A 493 15.05 -0.58 -13.55
C GLY A 493 15.99 -0.35 -14.75
N GLY A 494 15.53 0.27 -15.83
CA GLY A 494 16.29 0.45 -17.07
C GLY A 494 16.57 -0.88 -17.77
N GLY A 495 17.33 -0.84 -18.85
CA GLY A 495 17.68 -2.03 -19.65
C GLY A 495 16.75 -2.24 -20.85
N GLU A 496 17.21 -3.06 -21.79
CA GLU A 496 16.49 -3.35 -23.03
C GLU A 496 15.50 -4.50 -22.81
N TRP A 497 14.22 -4.28 -23.13
CA TRP A 497 13.21 -5.32 -23.27
C TRP A 497 13.12 -5.79 -24.73
N LYS A 498 12.66 -7.02 -24.95
CA LYS A 498 12.57 -7.61 -26.28
C LYS A 498 11.28 -8.40 -26.45
N VAL A 499 10.66 -8.29 -27.61
CA VAL A 499 9.48 -9.07 -28.01
C VAL A 499 9.84 -9.88 -29.26
N PHE A 500 9.58 -11.17 -29.20
CA PHE A 500 9.78 -12.10 -30.31
C PHE A 500 8.46 -12.74 -30.70
N GLN A 501 8.33 -13.06 -31.99
CA GLN A 501 7.20 -13.79 -32.57
C GLN A 501 7.66 -15.15 -33.09
N ALA A 502 6.83 -16.16 -32.93
CA ALA A 502 7.06 -17.48 -33.47
C ALA A 502 7.22 -17.41 -35.00
N PRO A 503 8.06 -18.29 -35.59
CA PRO A 503 8.14 -18.37 -37.02
C PRO A 503 6.78 -18.80 -37.57
N ASP A 504 6.28 -18.07 -38.58
CA ASP A 504 5.05 -18.45 -39.27
C ASP A 504 5.14 -19.94 -39.63
N ASN A 505 4.26 -20.74 -39.06
CA ASN A 505 4.09 -22.12 -39.49
C ASN A 505 3.60 -22.05 -40.96
N VAL A 506 4.54 -22.09 -41.89
CA VAL A 506 4.22 -22.27 -43.32
C VAL A 506 3.61 -23.67 -43.45
N SER A 507 2.29 -23.72 -43.21
CA SER A 507 1.46 -24.91 -43.44
C SER A 507 1.18 -25.12 -44.92
#